data_d447bc56da19b252706232156a911b11
#
_entry.id   d447bc56da19b252706232156a911b11
#
_cell.length_a   1.000
_cell.length_b   1.000
_cell.length_c   1.000
_cell.angle_alpha   90.00
_cell.angle_beta   90.00
_cell.angle_gamma   90.00
#
_symmetry.space_group_name_H-M   'P 1'
#
loop_
_entity.id
_entity.type
_entity.pdbx_description
1 polymer ?
#
loop_
_entity_poly.entity_id
_entity_poly.type
_entity_poly.pdbx_seq_one_letter_code
_entity_poly.pdbx_strand_id
1 'polypeptide(L)'
;MVKLQVLAAVIFFSVLVAVAPAQAASGDAGISYAKMVVEPEGQDFQVTVYYNTGFMTKVFSLLFGTGSLKAAIIAEVADFGDIELQSLDTSDGVARFVAYNQSSYSDGWYMYDANAKLPVQVDQLEICGKALDRPVIINNATVMPDFFYQ
;
A
#
# COMPACT_ATOMS: atom_id res chain seq x y z
N MET A 1 34.06 23.76 33.03
CA MET A 1 33.51 22.42 32.80
C MET A 1 32.16 22.42 32.06
N VAL A 2 31.28 23.37 32.28
CA VAL A 2 29.95 23.44 31.61
C VAL A 2 30.07 23.63 30.09
N LYS A 3 31.04 24.40 29.59
CA LYS A 3 31.24 24.68 28.14
C LYS A 3 31.62 23.42 27.31
N LEU A 4 32.34 22.46 27.91
CA LEU A 4 32.74 21.25 27.21
C LEU A 4 31.61 20.25 27.05
N GLN A 5 30.71 20.19 28.02
CA GLN A 5 29.55 19.32 27.97
C GLN A 5 28.47 19.77 26.95
N VAL A 6 28.31 21.11 26.81
CA VAL A 6 27.40 21.68 25.80
C VAL A 6 27.95 21.43 24.38
N LEU A 7 29.28 21.54 24.20
CA LEU A 7 29.87 21.27 22.90
C LEU A 7 29.74 19.79 22.48
N ALA A 8 29.88 18.86 23.43
CA ALA A 8 29.69 17.43 23.16
C ALA A 8 28.26 17.11 22.81
N ALA A 9 27.26 17.75 23.46
CA ALA A 9 25.83 17.55 23.16
C ALA A 9 25.47 18.09 21.77
N VAL A 10 26.02 19.23 21.36
CA VAL A 10 25.77 19.81 20.03
C VAL A 10 26.40 18.97 18.92
N ILE A 11 27.59 18.39 19.15
CA ILE A 11 28.23 17.50 18.17
C ILE A 11 27.45 16.19 18.05
N PHE A 12 26.92 15.65 19.15
CA PHE A 12 26.12 14.44 19.12
C PHE A 12 24.81 14.64 18.38
N PHE A 13 24.17 15.81 18.56
CA PHE A 13 22.92 16.14 17.85
C PHE A 13 23.15 16.43 16.36
N SER A 14 24.29 17.07 16.00
CA SER A 14 24.61 17.32 14.59
C SER A 14 25.01 16.05 13.82
N VAL A 15 25.59 15.04 14.47
CA VAL A 15 25.86 13.74 13.85
C VAL A 15 24.56 12.94 13.64
N LEU A 16 23.55 13.09 14.52
CA LEU A 16 22.27 12.45 14.34
C LEU A 16 21.44 13.03 13.17
N VAL A 17 21.63 14.31 12.87
CA VAL A 17 20.92 15.00 11.75
C VAL A 17 21.62 14.73 10.39
N ALA A 18 22.91 14.39 10.39
CA ALA A 18 23.63 14.10 9.15
C ALA A 18 23.43 12.68 8.59
N VAL A 19 22.75 11.79 9.34
CA VAL A 19 22.29 10.48 8.84
C VAL A 19 20.81 10.58 8.52
N ALA A 20 20.43 11.52 7.68
CA ALA A 20 19.19 11.40 6.93
C ALA A 20 19.46 10.32 5.84
N PRO A 21 18.85 9.15 5.91
CA PRO A 21 18.99 8.18 4.83
C PRO A 21 18.30 8.76 3.60
N ALA A 22 19.09 9.24 2.64
CA ALA A 22 18.66 9.37 1.27
C ALA A 22 18.55 7.94 0.68
N GLN A 23 17.59 7.17 1.17
CA GLN A 23 17.21 5.88 0.61
C GLN A 23 15.73 5.66 0.84
N ALA A 24 14.92 6.49 0.16
CA ALA A 24 13.54 6.17 -0.12
C ALA A 24 13.51 5.61 -1.54
N ALA A 25 13.98 4.40 -1.71
CA ALA A 25 13.75 3.63 -2.92
C ALA A 25 13.81 2.15 -2.58
N SER A 26 12.69 1.49 -2.77
CA SER A 26 12.48 0.05 -2.78
C SER A 26 12.30 -0.65 -1.43
N GLY A 27 11.07 -1.03 -1.14
CA GLY A 27 10.73 -2.36 -0.61
C GLY A 27 11.08 -2.71 0.83
N ASP A 28 11.58 -1.80 1.67
CA ASP A 28 12.01 -2.17 3.02
C ASP A 28 11.58 -1.18 4.12
N ALA A 29 10.39 -0.63 3.98
CA ALA A 29 9.78 0.19 5.05
C ALA A 29 9.32 -0.65 6.25
N GLY A 30 9.65 -1.94 6.30
CA GLY A 30 9.13 -2.87 7.31
C GLY A 30 7.59 -3.01 7.23
N ILE A 31 7.02 -2.83 6.05
CA ILE A 31 5.62 -3.05 5.74
C ILE A 31 5.49 -4.39 5.03
N SER A 32 4.60 -5.24 5.51
CA SER A 32 4.20 -6.47 4.83
C SER A 32 2.71 -6.41 4.51
N TYR A 33 2.33 -6.92 3.35
CA TYR A 33 0.96 -6.91 2.86
C TYR A 33 0.34 -8.29 3.04
N ALA A 34 -0.51 -8.40 4.06
CA ALA A 34 -1.12 -9.67 4.44
C ALA A 34 -2.26 -10.05 3.48
N LYS A 35 -3.05 -9.07 3.04
CA LYS A 35 -4.19 -9.33 2.17
C LYS A 35 -4.54 -8.11 1.34
N MET A 36 -4.92 -8.34 0.09
CA MET A 36 -5.57 -7.37 -0.76
C MET A 36 -6.92 -7.93 -1.20
N VAL A 37 -7.97 -7.15 -1.02
CA VAL A 37 -9.33 -7.49 -1.48
C VAL A 37 -9.70 -6.52 -2.58
N VAL A 38 -10.12 -7.06 -3.71
CA VAL A 38 -10.59 -6.30 -4.87
C VAL A 38 -12.05 -6.64 -5.12
N GLU A 39 -12.89 -5.63 -5.06
CA GLU A 39 -14.33 -5.75 -5.29
C GLU A 39 -14.71 -4.93 -6.52
N PRO A 40 -14.95 -5.60 -7.67
CA PRO A 40 -15.39 -4.90 -8.89
C PRO A 40 -16.79 -4.29 -8.70
N GLU A 41 -16.90 -3.02 -9.13
CA GLU A 41 -18.17 -2.27 -9.11
C GLU A 41 -18.30 -1.47 -10.44
N GLY A 42 -19.02 -2.04 -11.40
CA GLY A 42 -19.04 -1.49 -12.75
C GLY A 42 -17.64 -1.52 -13.37
N GLN A 43 -17.15 -0.41 -13.89
CA GLN A 43 -15.79 -0.31 -14.45
C GLN A 43 -14.71 -0.05 -13.38
N ASP A 44 -15.10 0.29 -12.16
CA ASP A 44 -14.21 0.67 -11.08
C ASP A 44 -13.96 -0.52 -10.11
N PHE A 45 -12.90 -0.42 -9.33
CA PHE A 45 -12.61 -1.39 -8.27
C PHE A 45 -12.54 -0.70 -6.92
N GLN A 46 -13.21 -1.29 -5.94
CA GLN A 46 -12.94 -1.02 -4.52
C GLN A 46 -11.78 -1.91 -4.09
N VAL A 47 -10.68 -1.31 -3.65
CA VAL A 47 -9.47 -2.04 -3.25
C VAL A 47 -9.22 -1.82 -1.76
N THR A 48 -9.21 -2.90 -0.98
CA THR A 48 -8.87 -2.87 0.44
C THR A 48 -7.56 -3.60 0.66
N VAL A 49 -6.58 -2.90 1.20
CA VAL A 49 -5.24 -3.43 1.49
C VAL A 49 -5.09 -3.59 2.99
N TYR A 50 -4.81 -4.80 3.45
CA TYR A 50 -4.46 -5.12 4.84
C TYR A 50 -2.94 -5.25 4.93
N TYR A 51 -2.34 -4.43 5.79
CA TYR A 51 -0.90 -4.38 5.93
C TYR A 51 -0.46 -4.45 7.40
N ASN A 52 0.73 -4.96 7.61
CA ASN A 52 1.39 -4.94 8.91
C ASN A 52 2.61 -4.03 8.85
N THR A 53 2.81 -3.25 9.89
CA THR A 53 3.98 -2.39 10.03
C THR A 53 4.83 -2.84 11.20
N GLY A 54 6.14 -2.85 11.01
CA GLY A 54 7.09 -3.13 12.08
C GLY A 54 7.01 -2.06 13.20
N PHE A 55 7.51 -2.42 14.38
CA PHE A 55 7.52 -1.53 15.56
C PHE A 55 8.16 -0.17 15.24
N MET A 56 9.28 -0.17 14.54
CA MET A 56 9.98 1.09 14.18
C MET A 56 9.13 1.99 13.28
N THR A 57 8.46 1.43 12.29
CA THR A 57 7.56 2.19 11.39
C THR A 57 6.40 2.81 12.19
N LYS A 58 5.84 2.10 13.17
CA LYS A 58 4.82 2.64 14.09
C LYS A 58 5.36 3.82 14.91
N VAL A 59 6.56 3.69 15.47
CA VAL A 59 7.20 4.77 16.23
C VAL A 59 7.48 5.99 15.35
N PHE A 60 8.02 5.79 14.14
CA PHE A 60 8.25 6.90 13.20
C PHE A 60 6.94 7.57 12.76
N SER A 61 5.89 6.81 12.50
CA SER A 61 4.58 7.38 12.15
C SER A 61 3.98 8.22 13.27
N LEU A 62 4.18 7.82 14.52
CA LEU A 62 3.76 8.59 15.70
C LEU A 62 4.54 9.90 15.86
N LEU A 63 5.84 9.89 15.60
CA LEU A 63 6.71 11.05 15.82
C LEU A 63 6.69 12.05 14.65
N PHE A 64 6.61 11.56 13.42
CA PHE A 64 6.78 12.36 12.20
C PHE A 64 5.56 12.36 11.28
N GLY A 65 4.48 11.70 11.71
CA GLY A 65 3.25 11.59 10.94
C GLY A 65 3.25 10.42 9.94
N THR A 66 2.09 10.20 9.32
CA THR A 66 1.82 9.03 8.46
C THR A 66 2.18 9.24 6.99
N GLY A 67 2.82 10.35 6.63
CA GLY A 67 3.06 10.71 5.23
C GLY A 67 3.89 9.69 4.44
N SER A 68 4.97 9.16 5.02
CA SER A 68 5.81 8.13 4.39
C SER A 68 5.09 6.80 4.26
N LEU A 69 4.31 6.41 5.27
CA LEU A 69 3.48 5.20 5.25
C LEU A 69 2.41 5.30 4.16
N LYS A 70 1.72 6.44 4.08
CA LYS A 70 0.74 6.71 3.04
C LYS A 70 1.36 6.60 1.64
N ALA A 71 2.53 7.18 1.41
CA ALA A 71 3.22 7.11 0.13
C ALA A 71 3.60 5.68 -0.26
N ALA A 72 4.10 4.87 0.69
CA ALA A 72 4.44 3.47 0.45
C ALA A 72 3.21 2.62 0.11
N ILE A 73 2.09 2.82 0.80
CA ILE A 73 0.85 2.08 0.55
C ILE A 73 0.21 2.50 -0.79
N ILE A 74 0.28 3.79 -1.16
CA ILE A 74 -0.18 4.26 -2.48
C ILE A 74 0.67 3.62 -3.59
N ALA A 75 1.98 3.51 -3.40
CA ALA A 75 2.86 2.87 -4.38
C ALA A 75 2.49 1.40 -4.65
N GLU A 76 1.95 0.68 -3.67
CA GLU A 76 1.51 -0.72 -3.82
C GLU A 76 0.35 -0.89 -4.82
N VAL A 77 -0.49 0.12 -4.94
CA VAL A 77 -1.65 0.09 -5.85
C VAL A 77 -1.47 1.00 -7.08
N ALA A 78 -0.26 1.54 -7.29
CA ALA A 78 -0.01 2.53 -8.35
C ALA A 78 -0.23 1.96 -9.77
N ASP A 79 0.00 0.66 -9.99
CA ASP A 79 -0.21 0.01 -11.29
C ASP A 79 -1.69 -0.11 -11.67
N PHE A 80 -2.62 0.14 -10.75
CA PHE A 80 -4.04 0.32 -11.08
C PHE A 80 -4.33 1.66 -11.80
N GLY A 81 -3.33 2.54 -11.91
CA GLY A 81 -3.46 3.81 -12.65
C GLY A 81 -4.19 4.89 -11.86
N ASP A 82 -5.42 5.26 -12.26
CA ASP A 82 -6.18 6.33 -11.58
C ASP A 82 -6.79 5.81 -10.28
N ILE A 83 -6.15 6.16 -9.16
CA ILE A 83 -6.52 5.69 -7.82
C ILE A 83 -6.82 6.86 -6.88
N GLU A 84 -7.81 6.67 -6.01
CA GLU A 84 -8.15 7.58 -4.93
C GLU A 84 -8.10 6.86 -3.58
N LEU A 85 -7.26 7.35 -2.67
CA LEU A 85 -7.24 6.86 -1.29
C LEU A 85 -8.45 7.40 -0.52
N GLN A 86 -9.38 6.53 -0.15
CA GLN A 86 -10.56 6.88 0.61
C GLN A 86 -10.32 6.91 2.12
N SER A 87 -9.59 5.94 2.64
CA SER A 87 -9.28 5.88 4.06
C SER A 87 -7.97 5.15 4.34
N LEU A 88 -7.30 5.58 5.41
CA LEU A 88 -6.10 4.94 5.94
C LEU A 88 -6.26 4.79 7.44
N ASP A 89 -6.44 3.56 7.90
CA ASP A 89 -6.47 3.21 9.31
C ASP A 89 -5.13 2.59 9.71
N THR A 90 -4.34 3.36 10.43
CA THR A 90 -3.01 2.93 10.89
C THR A 90 -3.05 2.06 12.13
N SER A 91 -4.17 2.06 12.87
CA SER A 91 -4.35 1.21 14.05
C SER A 91 -4.65 -0.23 13.65
N ASP A 92 -5.54 -0.39 12.69
CA ASP A 92 -5.98 -1.70 12.19
C ASP A 92 -5.16 -2.19 11.00
N GLY A 93 -4.27 -1.34 10.45
CA GLY A 93 -3.45 -1.69 9.30
C GLY A 93 -4.29 -1.89 8.03
N VAL A 94 -5.23 -0.98 7.77
CA VAL A 94 -6.15 -1.06 6.63
C VAL A 94 -6.12 0.23 5.81
N ALA A 95 -5.97 0.09 4.50
CA ALA A 95 -6.13 1.18 3.55
C ALA A 95 -7.22 0.83 2.54
N ARG A 96 -8.07 1.80 2.17
CA ARG A 96 -9.12 1.63 1.16
C ARG A 96 -8.93 2.63 0.03
N PHE A 97 -9.06 2.13 -1.18
CA PHE A 97 -8.91 2.88 -2.41
C PHE A 97 -10.08 2.63 -3.34
N VAL A 98 -10.32 3.59 -4.22
CA VAL A 98 -11.05 3.37 -5.48
C VAL A 98 -10.03 3.44 -6.61
N ALA A 99 -10.04 2.44 -7.46
CA ALA A 99 -9.31 2.43 -8.73
C ALA A 99 -10.34 2.61 -9.86
N TYR A 100 -10.21 3.69 -10.62
CA TYR A 100 -11.18 4.08 -11.64
C TYR A 100 -10.86 3.46 -12.99
N ASN A 101 -11.89 3.15 -13.77
CA ASN A 101 -11.79 2.68 -15.15
C ASN A 101 -10.86 1.47 -15.34
N GLN A 102 -10.95 0.50 -14.44
CA GLN A 102 -10.09 -0.68 -14.44
C GLN A 102 -10.49 -1.71 -15.49
N SER A 103 -11.75 -1.76 -15.86
CA SER A 103 -12.27 -2.77 -16.78
C SER A 103 -12.98 -2.18 -17.97
N SER A 104 -12.94 -2.90 -19.07
CA SER A 104 -13.72 -2.62 -20.27
C SER A 104 -15.07 -3.34 -20.20
N TYR A 105 -16.13 -2.73 -20.77
CA TYR A 105 -17.45 -3.32 -20.85
C TYR A 105 -17.78 -3.69 -22.28
N SER A 106 -18.18 -4.93 -22.53
CA SER A 106 -18.68 -5.43 -23.81
C SER A 106 -19.69 -6.55 -23.64
N ASP A 107 -20.78 -6.49 -24.37
CA ASP A 107 -21.80 -7.55 -24.48
C ASP A 107 -22.37 -8.05 -23.14
N GLY A 108 -22.52 -7.15 -22.18
CA GLY A 108 -23.07 -7.50 -20.85
C GLY A 108 -22.02 -7.96 -19.84
N TRP A 109 -20.73 -7.95 -20.20
CA TRP A 109 -19.62 -8.37 -19.35
C TRP A 109 -18.60 -7.25 -19.16
N TYR A 110 -18.04 -7.21 -17.98
CA TYR A 110 -16.85 -6.45 -17.69
C TYR A 110 -15.63 -7.37 -17.78
N MET A 111 -14.55 -6.86 -18.34
CA MET A 111 -13.29 -7.58 -18.51
C MET A 111 -12.14 -6.74 -17.95
N TYR A 112 -11.39 -7.32 -17.03
CA TYR A 112 -10.11 -6.80 -16.58
C TYR A 112 -8.99 -7.66 -17.18
N ASP A 113 -8.08 -7.01 -17.92
CA ASP A 113 -6.95 -7.64 -18.63
C ASP A 113 -5.63 -6.87 -18.51
N ALA A 114 -5.56 -5.93 -17.55
CA ALA A 114 -4.41 -5.02 -17.44
C ALA A 114 -3.15 -5.68 -16.87
N ASN A 115 -3.27 -6.84 -16.21
CA ASN A 115 -2.13 -7.56 -15.58
C ASN A 115 -1.30 -6.67 -14.67
N ALA A 116 -1.96 -5.84 -13.84
CA ALA A 116 -1.29 -4.93 -12.93
C ALA A 116 -0.32 -5.67 -12.03
N LYS A 117 0.92 -5.20 -11.98
CA LYS A 117 1.94 -5.76 -11.09
C LYS A 117 1.76 -5.21 -9.70
N LEU A 118 1.96 -6.07 -8.72
CA LEU A 118 2.04 -5.67 -7.32
C LEU A 118 3.53 -5.46 -7.00
N PRO A 119 3.97 -4.24 -6.65
CA PRO A 119 5.38 -3.93 -6.38
C PRO A 119 5.99 -4.81 -5.30
N VAL A 120 5.18 -5.23 -4.34
CA VAL A 120 5.56 -6.18 -3.29
C VAL A 120 4.57 -7.34 -3.29
N GLN A 121 5.05 -8.53 -2.97
CA GLN A 121 4.21 -9.71 -2.84
C GLN A 121 3.15 -9.51 -1.74
N VAL A 122 1.89 -9.82 -2.07
CA VAL A 122 0.76 -9.87 -1.13
C VAL A 122 0.51 -11.33 -0.75
N ASP A 123 0.43 -11.63 0.55
CA ASP A 123 0.26 -13.01 1.02
C ASP A 123 -1.04 -13.63 0.48
N GLN A 124 -2.12 -12.85 0.41
CA GLN A 124 -3.38 -13.29 -0.18
C GLN A 124 -4.05 -12.16 -0.98
N LEU A 125 -4.28 -12.40 -2.26
CA LEU A 125 -5.15 -11.59 -3.11
C LEU A 125 -6.51 -12.27 -3.20
N GLU A 126 -7.58 -11.55 -2.89
CA GLU A 126 -8.96 -11.99 -3.04
C GLU A 126 -9.70 -11.04 -3.97
N ILE A 127 -10.29 -11.59 -5.04
CA ILE A 127 -11.19 -10.86 -5.92
C ILE A 127 -12.59 -11.39 -5.63
N CYS A 128 -13.46 -10.56 -5.10
CA CYS A 128 -14.80 -10.97 -4.67
C CYS A 128 -15.80 -9.83 -4.88
N GLY A 129 -17.07 -10.10 -4.62
CA GLY A 129 -18.14 -9.12 -4.73
C GLY A 129 -19.38 -9.69 -5.39
N LYS A 130 -20.41 -8.85 -5.49
CA LYS A 130 -21.72 -9.26 -6.04
C LYS A 130 -21.65 -9.56 -7.54
N ALA A 131 -20.65 -9.03 -8.21
CA ALA A 131 -20.43 -9.16 -9.65
C ALA A 131 -19.74 -10.50 -10.03
N LEU A 132 -19.30 -11.28 -9.05
CA LEU A 132 -18.59 -12.54 -9.26
C LEU A 132 -19.39 -13.71 -8.65
N ASP A 133 -19.56 -14.78 -9.41
CA ASP A 133 -20.22 -16.02 -8.92
C ASP A 133 -19.45 -16.67 -7.77
N ARG A 134 -18.13 -16.54 -7.79
CA ARG A 134 -17.23 -17.11 -6.76
C ARG A 134 -16.02 -16.19 -6.56
N PRO A 135 -15.53 -16.07 -5.33
CA PRO A 135 -14.28 -15.35 -5.09
C PRO A 135 -13.10 -16.07 -5.74
N VAL A 136 -12.19 -15.29 -6.31
CA VAL A 136 -10.88 -15.77 -6.79
C VAL A 136 -9.87 -15.47 -5.68
N ILE A 137 -9.18 -16.51 -5.21
CA ILE A 137 -8.17 -16.39 -4.15
C ILE A 137 -6.83 -16.85 -4.67
N ILE A 138 -5.83 -15.98 -4.58
CA ILE A 138 -4.45 -16.25 -5.00
C ILE A 138 -3.53 -15.99 -3.81
N ASN A 139 -2.74 -17.00 -3.45
CA ASN A 139 -1.73 -16.86 -2.40
C ASN A 139 -0.39 -16.43 -3.00
N ASN A 140 0.34 -15.60 -2.26
CA ASN A 140 1.64 -15.04 -2.68
C ASN A 140 1.55 -14.31 -4.03
N ALA A 141 0.53 -13.48 -4.18
CA ALA A 141 0.28 -12.76 -5.41
C ALA A 141 1.32 -11.66 -5.66
N THR A 142 1.80 -11.59 -6.90
CA THR A 142 2.69 -10.54 -7.41
C THR A 142 2.11 -9.83 -8.63
N VAL A 143 0.96 -10.29 -9.09
CA VAL A 143 0.24 -9.74 -10.24
C VAL A 143 -1.25 -9.95 -10.05
N MET A 144 -2.05 -9.02 -10.53
CA MET A 144 -3.49 -9.13 -10.62
C MET A 144 -3.84 -10.01 -11.84
N PRO A 145 -4.61 -11.11 -11.71
CA PRO A 145 -4.99 -11.95 -12.85
C PRO A 145 -6.05 -11.27 -13.70
N ASP A 146 -6.19 -11.74 -14.94
CA ASP A 146 -7.34 -11.40 -15.77
C ASP A 146 -8.60 -12.07 -15.24
N PHE A 147 -9.73 -11.37 -15.31
CA PHE A 147 -11.02 -11.94 -14.92
C PHE A 147 -12.20 -11.21 -15.58
N PHE A 148 -13.35 -11.90 -15.60
CA PHE A 148 -14.60 -11.40 -16.14
C PHE A 148 -15.67 -11.38 -15.04
N TYR A 149 -16.61 -10.43 -15.13
CA TYR A 149 -17.72 -10.30 -14.18
C TYR A 149 -18.93 -9.57 -14.82
N GLN A 150 -20.09 -9.59 -14.15
CA GLN A 150 -21.35 -8.97 -14.59
C GLN A 150 -21.89 -7.96 -13.58
#